data_e009397b2db16384e85ff17e0ddd16ca
#
_entry.id   e009397b2db16384e85ff17e0ddd16ca
#
_cell.length_a   1.000
_cell.length_b   1.000
_cell.length_c   1.000
_cell.angle_alpha   90.00
_cell.angle_beta   90.00
_cell.angle_gamma   90.00
#
_symmetry.space_group_name_H-M   'P 1'
#
loop_
_entity.id
_entity.type
_entity.pdbx_description
1 polymer ?
#
loop_
_entity_poly.entity_id
_entity_poly.type
_entity_poly.pdbx_seq_one_letter_code
_entity_poly.pdbx_strand_id
1 'polypeptide(L)'
;MNQSHDPMQFTAETDEAALARLREDEARWQRETRGPVVAAQGERKDSFRTQTMDWEIEPLYTPLDLADCGFDHARDLGFPGEYPFTRGVDPNGNRSRLWTMAQVTGFGKGMAWAKRARYMLDQGLQGLILEYDLPTTNGYDSDNPLVAGEVGRAGMALDSLEDLVEAFDLPFDRLKYLMSVCNAPQPVNLAMILAALEQRGVDPRSFALHIVNGILIEYTCVGRYIFPPEHGLRIATDCFEYIVRHHPHWQPISIIAAQLQPARANVVQELAFSVTIAMAYIDAMLARGFDIDTVAPYFHFVINVDMDFFEGVCKLRAFRKVWARLMKERYGATRPEAMKLRMMTSPSTSSLTLQQPLNNIGRLAIMATACALAGAGETMTTPLHDEAHALPAEEAIRVGAAIQHLVAHETGVADTIDPLAGSYYVESLTKRIEDESFAEIDRIMAMGGALKAIEQGYFQRELGREQYRRQREMEQGRRKLVGVNHLVVPEPKRELEIWRLEDDMEAQQVQKLKDLRARRDNAAVQAALATVREAARAGTNLVGPCLAAVKVYATHGELCDAMREVFGVHHADSQTAGV
;
A
#
# COMPACT_ATOMS: atom_id res chain seq x y z
N MET A 1 52.76 7.22 -30.14
CA MET A 1 52.26 5.85 -30.35
C MET A 1 51.04 5.70 -29.47
N ASN A 2 49.86 5.98 -30.00
CA ASN A 2 48.59 5.77 -29.34
C ASN A 2 48.21 4.29 -29.49
N GLN A 3 48.28 3.53 -28.44
CA GLN A 3 47.59 2.24 -28.40
C GLN A 3 46.12 2.53 -28.17
N SER A 4 45.29 2.37 -29.19
CA SER A 4 43.87 2.27 -29.08
C SER A 4 43.52 1.07 -28.20
N HIS A 5 43.05 1.32 -26.99
CA HIS A 5 42.34 0.31 -26.22
C HIS A 5 41.01 0.08 -26.94
N ASP A 6 40.89 -1.05 -27.58
CA ASP A 6 39.63 -1.59 -28.05
C ASP A 6 38.76 -1.81 -26.80
N PRO A 7 37.57 -1.16 -26.69
CA PRO A 7 36.68 -1.43 -25.56
C PRO A 7 36.26 -2.89 -25.68
N MET A 8 36.57 -3.71 -24.66
CA MET A 8 35.98 -5.02 -24.52
C MET A 8 34.47 -4.86 -24.64
N GLN A 9 33.92 -5.29 -25.74
CA GLN A 9 32.48 -5.47 -25.90
C GLN A 9 32.08 -6.58 -24.94
N PHE A 10 31.57 -6.22 -23.76
CA PHE A 10 30.74 -7.10 -22.96
C PHE A 10 29.41 -7.23 -23.70
N THR A 11 29.38 -8.06 -24.71
CA THR A 11 28.14 -8.60 -25.24
C THR A 11 27.66 -9.61 -24.20
N ALA A 12 26.67 -9.22 -23.40
CA ALA A 12 25.87 -10.16 -22.58
C ALA A 12 24.95 -11.00 -23.51
N GLU A 13 25.37 -11.22 -24.71
CA GLU A 13 24.70 -12.09 -25.66
C GLU A 13 25.24 -13.50 -25.47
N THR A 14 24.35 -14.36 -25.17
CA THR A 14 24.29 -15.79 -25.25
C THR A 14 25.17 -16.39 -26.35
N ASP A 15 26.48 -16.31 -26.17
CA ASP A 15 27.39 -17.22 -26.86
C ASP A 15 27.22 -18.60 -26.22
N GLU A 16 26.44 -19.47 -26.87
CA GLU A 16 26.19 -20.85 -26.38
C GLU A 16 27.50 -21.57 -25.96
N ALA A 17 28.59 -21.26 -26.64
CA ALA A 17 29.89 -21.83 -26.30
C ALA A 17 30.45 -21.23 -24.98
N ALA A 18 30.16 -19.95 -24.67
CA ALA A 18 30.54 -19.35 -23.40
C ALA A 18 29.71 -19.90 -22.25
N LEU A 19 28.42 -20.07 -22.44
CA LEU A 19 27.52 -20.68 -21.46
C LEU A 19 27.88 -22.17 -21.22
N ALA A 20 28.23 -22.93 -22.28
CA ALA A 20 28.66 -24.29 -22.12
C ALA A 20 29.95 -24.39 -21.28
N ARG A 21 30.93 -23.56 -21.53
CA ARG A 21 32.16 -23.47 -20.73
C ARG A 21 31.86 -23.09 -19.28
N LEU A 22 30.98 -22.12 -19.07
CA LEU A 22 30.58 -21.71 -17.72
C LEU A 22 29.89 -22.84 -16.95
N ARG A 23 29.04 -23.66 -17.61
CA ARG A 23 28.45 -24.87 -16.99
C ARG A 23 29.53 -25.87 -16.55
N GLU A 24 30.55 -26.11 -17.37
CA GLU A 24 31.67 -26.98 -17.01
C GLU A 24 32.47 -26.43 -15.83
N ASP A 25 32.76 -25.13 -15.85
CA ASP A 25 33.49 -24.45 -14.77
C ASP A 25 32.68 -24.42 -13.46
N GLU A 26 31.38 -24.20 -13.51
CA GLU A 26 30.50 -24.26 -12.35
C GLU A 26 30.44 -25.69 -11.77
N ALA A 27 30.26 -26.69 -12.63
CA ALA A 27 30.29 -28.10 -12.21
C ALA A 27 31.63 -28.48 -11.58
N ARG A 28 32.77 -28.02 -12.15
CA ARG A 28 34.09 -28.18 -11.57
C ARG A 28 34.19 -27.48 -10.21
N TRP A 29 33.76 -26.24 -10.09
CA TRP A 29 33.76 -25.48 -8.84
C TRP A 29 32.93 -26.18 -7.75
N GLN A 30 31.72 -26.65 -8.09
CA GLN A 30 30.88 -27.41 -7.17
C GLN A 30 31.61 -28.69 -6.67
N ARG A 31 32.25 -29.43 -7.57
CA ARG A 31 32.90 -30.69 -7.24
C ARG A 31 34.23 -30.50 -6.51
N GLU A 32 35.08 -29.59 -6.96
CA GLU A 32 36.48 -29.50 -6.58
C GLU A 32 36.75 -28.39 -5.55
N THR A 33 35.93 -27.32 -5.52
CA THR A 33 36.14 -26.18 -4.62
C THR A 33 35.14 -26.20 -3.48
N ARG A 34 33.83 -26.14 -3.80
CA ARG A 34 32.77 -26.04 -2.79
C ARG A 34 32.50 -27.38 -2.11
N GLY A 35 32.41 -28.47 -2.85
CA GLY A 35 32.06 -29.78 -2.33
C GLY A 35 32.94 -30.26 -1.16
N PRO A 36 34.27 -30.15 -1.23
CA PRO A 36 35.13 -30.49 -0.10
C PRO A 36 34.87 -29.65 1.15
N VAL A 37 34.53 -28.37 1.00
CA VAL A 37 34.20 -27.48 2.13
C VAL A 37 32.90 -27.91 2.78
N VAL A 38 31.87 -28.15 1.96
CA VAL A 38 30.57 -28.62 2.46
C VAL A 38 30.68 -29.98 3.13
N ALA A 39 31.48 -30.89 2.56
CA ALA A 39 31.69 -32.19 3.15
C ALA A 39 32.43 -32.13 4.51
N ALA A 40 33.32 -31.16 4.69
CA ALA A 40 34.08 -31.00 5.92
C ALA A 40 33.38 -30.21 7.01
N GLN A 41 32.59 -29.18 6.63
CA GLN A 41 32.00 -28.21 7.55
C GLN A 41 30.47 -28.28 7.62
N GLY A 42 29.82 -28.90 6.64
CA GLY A 42 28.39 -28.89 6.47
C GLY A 42 27.86 -27.53 5.98
N GLU A 43 26.57 -27.47 5.81
CA GLU A 43 25.83 -26.22 5.60
C GLU A 43 25.24 -25.76 6.95
N ARG A 44 25.11 -24.42 7.16
CA ARG A 44 24.53 -23.89 8.40
C ARG A 44 23.01 -24.11 8.54
N LYS A 45 22.37 -24.55 7.48
CA LYS A 45 20.96 -24.92 7.39
C LYS A 45 20.79 -26.10 6.44
N ASP A 46 19.75 -26.90 6.65
CA ASP A 46 19.40 -28.00 5.76
C ASP A 46 18.94 -27.53 4.37
N SER A 47 18.37 -26.33 4.29
CA SER A 47 17.98 -25.67 3.04
C SER A 47 17.99 -24.15 3.18
N PHE A 48 18.26 -23.46 2.08
CA PHE A 48 18.20 -22.02 1.97
C PHE A 48 16.99 -21.68 1.09
N ARG A 49 16.03 -20.89 1.63
CA ARG A 49 14.77 -20.60 0.96
C ARG A 49 14.35 -19.16 1.16
N THR A 50 13.63 -18.60 0.18
CA THR A 50 12.97 -17.30 0.30
C THR A 50 11.90 -17.37 1.37
N GLN A 51 11.64 -16.24 2.03
CA GLN A 51 10.79 -16.26 3.23
C GLN A 51 9.30 -16.37 2.92
N THR A 52 8.84 -15.81 1.81
CA THR A 52 7.41 -15.80 1.52
C THR A 52 6.99 -16.88 0.54
N MET A 53 7.82 -17.19 -0.45
CA MET A 53 7.51 -18.18 -1.49
C MET A 53 8.05 -19.58 -1.20
N ASP A 54 8.95 -19.74 -0.21
CA ASP A 54 9.64 -21.00 0.09
C ASP A 54 10.41 -21.56 -1.12
N TRP A 55 10.84 -20.68 -2.03
CA TRP A 55 11.69 -21.08 -3.16
C TRP A 55 13.10 -21.34 -2.71
N GLU A 56 13.72 -22.37 -3.27
CA GLU A 56 15.11 -22.67 -3.03
C GLU A 56 16.02 -21.56 -3.53
N ILE A 57 17.05 -21.24 -2.75
CA ILE A 57 18.08 -20.25 -3.09
C ILE A 57 19.37 -21.02 -3.36
N GLU A 58 19.86 -20.88 -4.58
CA GLU A 58 21.11 -21.50 -4.99
C GLU A 58 22.31 -20.86 -4.26
N PRO A 59 23.40 -21.61 -4.05
CA PRO A 59 24.59 -21.08 -3.40
C PRO A 59 25.30 -19.99 -4.23
N LEU A 60 25.11 -19.99 -5.53
CA LEU A 60 25.68 -19.05 -6.49
C LEU A 60 24.69 -18.84 -7.63
N TYR A 61 24.61 -17.62 -8.11
CA TYR A 61 23.88 -17.25 -9.33
C TYR A 61 24.86 -16.72 -10.36
N THR A 62 24.68 -17.11 -11.62
CA THR A 62 25.59 -16.87 -12.74
C THR A 62 24.79 -16.42 -13.98
N PRO A 63 25.44 -16.06 -15.10
CA PRO A 63 24.75 -15.87 -16.36
C PRO A 63 23.89 -17.05 -16.82
N LEU A 64 24.16 -18.28 -16.32
CA LEU A 64 23.35 -19.46 -16.64
C LEU A 64 21.93 -19.32 -16.12
N ASP A 65 21.73 -18.80 -14.92
CA ASP A 65 20.41 -18.59 -14.32
C ASP A 65 19.56 -17.63 -15.14
N LEU A 66 20.18 -16.61 -15.74
CA LEU A 66 19.49 -15.70 -16.64
C LEU A 66 19.16 -16.36 -17.99
N ALA A 67 20.06 -17.15 -18.53
CA ALA A 67 19.83 -17.90 -19.76
C ALA A 67 18.71 -18.92 -19.56
N ASP A 68 18.72 -19.67 -18.45
CA ASP A 68 17.74 -20.71 -18.14
C ASP A 68 16.34 -20.15 -17.90
N CYS A 69 16.19 -18.93 -17.35
CA CYS A 69 14.90 -18.25 -17.23
C CYS A 69 14.53 -17.41 -18.48
N GLY A 70 15.35 -17.44 -19.52
CA GLY A 70 15.10 -16.73 -20.78
C GLY A 70 15.11 -15.21 -20.64
N PHE A 71 15.95 -14.67 -19.74
CA PHE A 71 16.08 -13.21 -19.53
C PHE A 71 16.64 -12.52 -20.78
N ASP A 72 16.02 -11.38 -21.13
CA ASP A 72 16.47 -10.50 -22.19
C ASP A 72 16.58 -9.07 -21.68
N HIS A 73 17.73 -8.44 -21.84
CA HIS A 73 18.01 -7.12 -21.29
C HIS A 73 17.01 -6.05 -21.74
N ALA A 74 16.65 -6.02 -23.03
CA ALA A 74 15.76 -5.00 -23.57
C ALA A 74 14.30 -5.21 -23.13
N ARG A 75 13.86 -6.48 -23.14
CA ARG A 75 12.50 -6.87 -22.79
C ARG A 75 12.26 -6.82 -21.27
N ASP A 76 13.22 -7.29 -20.47
CA ASP A 76 13.00 -7.58 -19.05
C ASP A 76 13.55 -6.47 -18.13
N LEU A 77 14.60 -5.76 -18.54
CA LEU A 77 15.24 -4.73 -17.76
C LEU A 77 15.02 -3.32 -18.34
N GLY A 78 15.44 -3.07 -19.57
CA GLY A 78 15.34 -1.77 -20.24
C GLY A 78 16.13 -0.66 -19.55
N PHE A 79 15.73 0.60 -19.81
CA PHE A 79 16.31 1.79 -19.20
C PHE A 79 15.34 2.44 -18.18
N PRO A 80 15.86 3.17 -17.17
CA PRO A 80 15.02 3.89 -16.22
C PRO A 80 14.09 4.88 -16.95
N GLY A 81 12.81 4.92 -16.54
CA GLY A 81 11.81 5.81 -17.15
C GLY A 81 11.21 5.32 -18.46
N GLU A 82 11.67 4.17 -18.98
CA GLU A 82 11.19 3.56 -20.21
C GLU A 82 10.56 2.19 -19.96
N TYR A 83 9.67 1.77 -20.88
CA TYR A 83 9.08 0.43 -20.84
C TYR A 83 10.18 -0.66 -20.84
N PRO A 84 10.09 -1.67 -19.99
CA PRO A 84 8.97 -2.08 -19.12
C PRO A 84 8.98 -1.47 -17.70
N PHE A 85 9.72 -0.43 -17.44
CA PHE A 85 9.86 0.29 -16.17
C PHE A 85 10.42 -0.54 -15.01
N THR A 86 11.06 -1.65 -15.26
CA THR A 86 11.66 -2.51 -14.23
C THR A 86 12.59 -1.72 -13.32
N ARG A 87 13.40 -0.81 -13.91
CA ARG A 87 14.39 0.00 -13.20
C ARG A 87 13.86 1.27 -12.55
N GLY A 88 12.57 1.56 -12.68
CA GLY A 88 11.91 2.75 -12.14
C GLY A 88 11.17 3.55 -13.20
N VAL A 89 10.20 4.35 -12.75
CA VAL A 89 9.34 5.17 -13.63
C VAL A 89 9.91 6.55 -13.93
N ASP A 90 10.88 7.02 -13.12
CA ASP A 90 11.60 8.28 -13.32
C ASP A 90 12.94 8.01 -13.99
N PRO A 91 13.28 8.67 -15.14
CA PRO A 91 14.52 8.42 -15.85
C PRO A 91 15.78 8.84 -15.08
N ASN A 92 15.66 9.70 -14.08
CA ASN A 92 16.77 10.13 -13.23
C ASN A 92 16.65 9.60 -11.78
N GLY A 93 15.57 8.87 -11.48
CA GLY A 93 15.32 8.28 -10.15
C GLY A 93 15.42 9.31 -9.02
N ASN A 94 15.98 8.91 -7.89
CA ASN A 94 16.13 9.76 -6.71
C ASN A 94 17.18 10.89 -6.89
N ARG A 95 17.91 10.93 -7.98
CA ARG A 95 18.92 11.98 -8.26
C ARG A 95 18.28 13.32 -8.59
N SER A 96 17.08 13.35 -9.18
CA SER A 96 16.33 14.59 -9.41
C SER A 96 15.67 15.10 -8.16
N ARG A 97 15.05 14.20 -7.41
CA ARG A 97 14.38 14.49 -6.13
C ARG A 97 14.26 13.20 -5.32
N LEU A 98 14.38 13.32 -4.03
CA LEU A 98 14.07 12.23 -3.12
C LEU A 98 12.56 11.97 -3.10
N TRP A 99 12.17 10.78 -2.64
CA TRP A 99 10.77 10.48 -2.34
C TRP A 99 10.19 11.47 -1.33
N THR A 100 8.89 11.71 -1.42
CA THR A 100 8.18 12.48 -0.40
C THR A 100 8.12 11.66 0.89
N MET A 101 8.70 12.20 1.96
CA MET A 101 8.69 11.57 3.27
C MET A 101 7.35 11.82 3.93
N ALA A 102 6.58 10.77 4.17
CA ALA A 102 5.24 10.84 4.74
C ALA A 102 5.10 9.98 5.99
N GLN A 103 4.08 10.25 6.78
CA GLN A 103 3.75 9.50 8.00
C GLN A 103 2.25 9.32 8.14
N VAL A 104 1.85 8.14 8.60
CA VAL A 104 0.46 7.84 8.99
C VAL A 104 0.17 8.45 10.35
N THR A 105 -0.99 9.08 10.48
CA THR A 105 -1.52 9.53 11.75
C THR A 105 -3.04 9.56 11.75
N GLY A 106 -3.63 9.15 12.86
CA GLY A 106 -5.07 9.21 13.07
C GLY A 106 -5.40 8.82 14.51
N PHE A 107 -5.97 9.74 15.26
CA PHE A 107 -6.53 9.51 16.59
C PHE A 107 -7.33 10.72 17.08
N GLY A 108 -8.27 10.50 17.98
CA GLY A 108 -9.01 11.53 18.67
C GLY A 108 -9.89 12.36 17.74
N LYS A 109 -9.93 13.67 18.01
CA LYS A 109 -10.76 14.65 17.27
C LYS A 109 -9.95 15.43 16.26
N GLY A 110 -10.60 16.16 15.37
CA GLY A 110 -9.99 16.97 14.33
C GLY A 110 -8.86 17.91 14.84
N MET A 111 -9.09 18.62 15.94
CA MET A 111 -8.08 19.50 16.55
C MET A 111 -6.85 18.72 17.06
N ALA A 112 -7.03 17.55 17.66
CA ALA A 112 -5.92 16.72 18.14
C ALA A 112 -5.09 16.20 16.96
N TRP A 113 -5.76 15.79 15.89
CA TRP A 113 -5.09 15.41 14.66
C TRP A 113 -4.30 16.57 14.05
N ALA A 114 -4.89 17.76 13.93
CA ALA A 114 -4.23 18.94 13.39
C ALA A 114 -2.96 19.32 14.18
N LYS A 115 -3.00 19.22 15.51
CA LYS A 115 -1.82 19.44 16.37
C LYS A 115 -0.70 18.44 16.05
N ARG A 116 -1.04 17.15 15.93
CA ARG A 116 -0.08 16.08 15.59
C ARG A 116 0.47 16.25 14.17
N ALA A 117 -0.37 16.60 13.22
CA ALA A 117 0.01 16.85 11.83
C ALA A 117 1.03 18.01 11.73
N ARG A 118 0.81 19.12 12.44
CA ARG A 118 1.77 20.22 12.52
C ARG A 118 3.11 19.77 13.11
N TYR A 119 3.09 19.01 14.21
CA TYR A 119 4.31 18.45 14.78
C TYR A 119 5.10 17.61 13.77
N MET A 120 4.41 16.76 13.00
CA MET A 120 5.05 15.94 11.95
C MET A 120 5.72 16.79 10.86
N LEU A 121 5.06 17.86 10.41
CA LEU A 121 5.63 18.80 9.45
C LEU A 121 6.87 19.52 10.03
N ASP A 122 6.88 19.79 11.34
CA ASP A 122 8.04 20.38 12.03
C ASP A 122 9.21 19.39 12.16
N GLN A 123 8.96 18.08 12.11
CA GLN A 123 10.00 17.04 12.04
C GLN A 123 10.54 16.82 10.61
N GLY A 124 10.19 17.65 9.63
CA GLY A 124 10.69 17.57 8.25
C GLY A 124 9.89 16.67 7.32
N LEU A 125 8.78 16.10 7.78
CA LEU A 125 7.86 15.38 6.91
C LEU A 125 7.14 16.34 5.97
N GLN A 126 6.82 15.88 4.76
CA GLN A 126 6.16 16.68 3.72
C GLN A 126 4.82 16.08 3.30
N GLY A 127 4.54 14.86 3.75
CA GLY A 127 3.32 14.12 3.47
C GLY A 127 2.65 13.63 4.75
N LEU A 128 1.33 13.70 4.75
CA LEU A 128 0.49 13.23 5.85
C LEU A 128 -0.50 12.19 5.32
N ILE A 129 -0.75 11.15 6.11
CA ILE A 129 -1.76 10.15 5.84
C ILE A 129 -2.76 10.19 6.98
N LEU A 130 -3.98 10.63 6.67
CA LEU A 130 -5.09 10.74 7.62
C LEU A 130 -5.85 9.42 7.66
N GLU A 131 -5.73 8.73 8.78
CA GLU A 131 -6.50 7.54 9.11
C GLU A 131 -7.73 7.93 9.93
N TYR A 132 -8.89 7.39 9.58
CA TYR A 132 -10.12 7.58 10.34
C TYR A 132 -10.40 6.37 11.23
N ASP A 133 -11.16 6.60 12.29
CA ASP A 133 -11.52 5.55 13.25
C ASP A 133 -12.47 4.50 12.68
N LEU A 134 -12.64 3.40 13.42
CA LEU A 134 -13.51 2.30 13.00
C LEU A 134 -14.98 2.73 12.84
N PRO A 135 -15.58 3.55 13.74
CA PRO A 135 -16.89 4.11 13.50
C PRO A 135 -17.04 4.79 12.14
N THR A 136 -16.14 5.72 11.83
CA THR A 136 -16.13 6.45 10.55
C THR A 136 -15.98 5.51 9.36
N THR A 137 -14.98 4.61 9.37
CA THR A 137 -14.73 3.73 8.23
C THR A 137 -15.85 2.73 7.98
N ASN A 138 -16.64 2.42 9.01
CA ASN A 138 -17.85 1.59 8.92
C ASN A 138 -19.14 2.39 8.74
N GLY A 139 -19.05 3.72 8.58
CA GLY A 139 -20.19 4.58 8.26
C GLY A 139 -21.15 4.82 9.42
N TYR A 140 -20.63 4.91 10.64
CA TYR A 140 -21.41 5.21 11.85
C TYR A 140 -20.97 6.54 12.45
N ASP A 141 -21.93 7.27 13.01
CA ASP A 141 -21.66 8.41 13.86
C ASP A 141 -21.23 7.96 15.27
N SER A 142 -20.48 8.80 15.97
CA SER A 142 -19.88 8.50 17.29
C SER A 142 -20.91 8.18 18.38
N ASP A 143 -22.17 8.57 18.23
CA ASP A 143 -23.25 8.27 19.20
C ASP A 143 -24.00 6.97 18.90
N ASN A 144 -23.59 6.22 17.89
CA ASN A 144 -24.19 4.92 17.59
C ASN A 144 -23.79 3.89 18.66
N PRO A 145 -24.74 3.18 19.29
CA PRO A 145 -24.43 2.21 20.36
C PRO A 145 -23.50 1.08 19.95
N LEU A 146 -23.43 0.75 18.65
CA LEU A 146 -22.56 -0.34 18.14
C LEU A 146 -21.07 0.00 18.21
N VAL A 147 -20.73 1.29 18.32
CA VAL A 147 -19.34 1.75 18.26
C VAL A 147 -18.82 2.31 19.58
N ALA A 148 -19.59 2.17 20.65
CA ALA A 148 -19.21 2.65 21.98
C ALA A 148 -17.83 2.05 22.40
N GLY A 149 -16.92 2.91 22.78
CA GLY A 149 -15.56 2.55 23.17
C GLY A 149 -14.55 2.49 22.02
N GLU A 150 -14.96 2.69 20.75
CA GLU A 150 -14.06 2.68 19.59
C GLU A 150 -13.81 4.07 18.98
N VAL A 151 -14.55 5.10 19.43
CA VAL A 151 -14.49 6.45 18.89
C VAL A 151 -13.09 7.05 19.09
N GLY A 152 -12.46 7.49 18.00
CA GLY A 152 -11.17 8.16 17.98
C GLY A 152 -9.96 7.32 18.40
N ARG A 153 -10.08 6.00 18.60
CA ARG A 153 -8.99 5.15 19.12
C ARG A 153 -7.94 4.80 18.07
N ALA A 154 -8.34 4.26 16.95
CA ALA A 154 -7.44 3.79 15.89
C ALA A 154 -7.62 4.62 14.62
N GLY A 155 -7.82 5.91 14.78
CA GLY A 155 -8.08 6.86 13.73
C GLY A 155 -8.76 8.12 14.27
N MET A 156 -8.91 9.13 13.44
CA MET A 156 -9.62 10.36 13.77
C MET A 156 -11.13 10.14 13.63
N ALA A 157 -11.92 10.52 14.65
CA ALA A 157 -13.37 10.51 14.56
C ALA A 157 -13.88 11.59 13.59
N LEU A 158 -14.81 11.21 12.71
CA LEU A 158 -15.41 12.08 11.72
C LEU A 158 -16.93 11.89 11.69
N ASP A 159 -17.66 12.77 12.37
CA ASP A 159 -19.12 12.77 12.36
C ASP A 159 -19.70 13.81 11.40
N SER A 160 -19.01 14.93 11.21
CA SER A 160 -19.53 16.06 10.47
C SER A 160 -18.44 16.89 9.79
N LEU A 161 -18.89 17.83 8.94
CA LEU A 161 -18.02 18.82 8.30
C LEU A 161 -17.13 19.58 9.30
N GLU A 162 -17.63 19.85 10.51
CA GLU A 162 -16.89 20.61 11.54
C GLU A 162 -15.62 19.89 11.98
N ASP A 163 -15.63 18.55 12.02
CA ASP A 163 -14.45 17.76 12.41
C ASP A 163 -13.33 17.90 11.40
N LEU A 164 -13.64 17.91 10.10
CA LEU A 164 -12.63 18.15 9.06
C LEU A 164 -12.20 19.61 8.95
N VAL A 165 -13.09 20.56 9.19
CA VAL A 165 -12.72 21.97 9.27
C VAL A 165 -11.72 22.20 10.39
N GLU A 166 -11.89 21.55 11.54
CA GLU A 166 -10.90 21.55 12.64
C GLU A 166 -9.59 20.85 12.24
N ALA A 167 -9.69 19.66 11.64
CA ALA A 167 -8.53 18.89 11.20
C ALA A 167 -7.70 19.65 10.15
N PHE A 168 -8.33 20.39 9.28
CA PHE A 168 -7.66 21.15 8.23
C PHE A 168 -7.15 22.53 8.67
N ASP A 169 -6.97 22.73 9.97
CA ASP A 169 -6.17 23.85 10.50
C ASP A 169 -4.67 23.55 10.33
N LEU A 170 -4.19 23.55 9.09
CA LEU A 170 -2.85 23.15 8.69
C LEU A 170 -2.16 24.22 7.82
N PRO A 171 -0.83 24.28 7.84
CA PRO A 171 -0.04 25.07 6.90
C PRO A 171 0.04 24.34 5.54
N PHE A 172 -0.99 24.45 4.73
CA PHE A 172 -1.09 23.75 3.43
C PHE A 172 0.03 24.12 2.45
N ASP A 173 0.66 25.27 2.59
CA ASP A 173 1.83 25.70 1.83
C ASP A 173 3.08 24.85 2.09
N ARG A 174 3.14 24.16 3.24
CA ARG A 174 4.21 23.20 3.60
C ARG A 174 3.87 21.76 3.23
N LEU A 175 2.60 21.48 2.92
CA LEU A 175 2.09 20.15 2.67
C LEU A 175 2.17 19.84 1.17
N LYS A 176 2.98 18.85 0.78
CA LYS A 176 3.05 18.38 -0.61
C LYS A 176 2.04 17.28 -0.91
N TYR A 177 1.68 16.50 0.11
CA TYR A 177 0.92 15.29 -0.05
C TYR A 177 -0.01 15.06 1.14
N LEU A 178 -1.28 14.80 0.87
CA LEU A 178 -2.26 14.33 1.84
C LEU A 178 -2.93 13.08 1.28
N MET A 179 -2.92 11.97 2.04
CA MET A 179 -3.72 10.79 1.75
C MET A 179 -4.86 10.69 2.76
N SER A 180 -6.07 10.47 2.28
CA SER A 180 -7.26 10.23 3.10
C SER A 180 -7.67 8.78 3.02
N VAL A 181 -7.64 8.06 4.14
CA VAL A 181 -7.85 6.61 4.21
C VAL A 181 -9.27 6.30 4.68
N CYS A 182 -10.21 6.25 3.73
CA CYS A 182 -11.61 5.94 4.02
C CYS A 182 -12.23 5.21 2.82
N ASN A 183 -12.29 3.89 2.86
CA ASN A 183 -12.72 3.09 1.69
C ASN A 183 -14.24 3.06 1.48
N ALA A 184 -14.99 2.50 2.43
CA ALA A 184 -16.39 2.19 2.22
C ALA A 184 -17.31 3.42 2.07
N PRO A 185 -17.22 4.48 2.92
CA PRO A 185 -18.05 5.68 2.81
C PRO A 185 -17.41 6.78 1.96
N GLN A 186 -16.61 6.44 0.95
CA GLN A 186 -15.77 7.40 0.23
C GLN A 186 -16.50 8.61 -0.38
N PRO A 187 -17.73 8.53 -0.96
CA PRO A 187 -18.43 9.71 -1.45
C PRO A 187 -18.74 10.73 -0.36
N VAL A 188 -19.01 10.25 0.87
CA VAL A 188 -19.27 11.10 2.04
C VAL A 188 -17.97 11.77 2.49
N ASN A 189 -16.91 11.00 2.61
CA ASN A 189 -15.59 11.50 2.98
C ASN A 189 -15.07 12.54 1.98
N LEU A 190 -15.14 12.26 0.67
CA LEU A 190 -14.77 13.20 -0.38
C LEU A 190 -15.61 14.49 -0.32
N ALA A 191 -16.90 14.37 -0.11
CA ALA A 191 -17.79 15.53 0.03
C ALA A 191 -17.41 16.40 1.24
N MET A 192 -17.08 15.78 2.38
CA MET A 192 -16.63 16.50 3.58
C MET A 192 -15.27 17.17 3.36
N ILE A 193 -14.32 16.52 2.69
CA ILE A 193 -13.03 17.12 2.33
C ILE A 193 -13.24 18.37 1.45
N LEU A 194 -14.04 18.25 0.39
CA LEU A 194 -14.31 19.37 -0.52
C LEU A 194 -14.95 20.56 0.22
N ALA A 195 -15.95 20.29 1.06
CA ALA A 195 -16.61 21.33 1.83
C ALA A 195 -15.68 21.97 2.88
N ALA A 196 -14.82 21.18 3.53
CA ALA A 196 -13.87 21.69 4.52
C ALA A 196 -12.80 22.58 3.87
N LEU A 197 -12.25 22.19 2.72
CA LEU A 197 -11.30 23.02 1.95
C LEU A 197 -11.95 24.35 1.52
N GLU A 198 -13.21 24.31 1.05
CA GLU A 198 -13.98 25.51 0.69
C GLU A 198 -14.15 26.44 1.89
N GLN A 199 -14.56 25.92 3.07
CA GLN A 199 -14.71 26.73 4.28
C GLN A 199 -13.39 27.31 4.80
N ARG A 200 -12.28 26.59 4.61
CA ARG A 200 -10.94 27.07 4.99
C ARG A 200 -10.32 28.01 3.95
N GLY A 201 -10.92 28.15 2.78
CA GLY A 201 -10.38 28.96 1.67
C GLY A 201 -9.08 28.39 1.11
N VAL A 202 -8.87 27.07 1.20
CA VAL A 202 -7.69 26.38 0.67
C VAL A 202 -7.90 26.06 -0.81
N ASP A 203 -6.96 26.48 -1.65
CA ASP A 203 -6.97 26.10 -3.07
C ASP A 203 -6.68 24.58 -3.19
N PRO A 204 -7.61 23.78 -3.73
CA PRO A 204 -7.39 22.34 -3.91
C PRO A 204 -6.15 21.99 -4.74
N ARG A 205 -5.61 22.95 -5.53
CA ARG A 205 -4.42 22.76 -6.39
C ARG A 205 -3.11 22.96 -5.63
N SER A 206 -3.14 23.44 -4.40
CA SER A 206 -1.94 23.77 -3.62
C SER A 206 -1.17 22.52 -3.11
N PHE A 207 -1.82 21.35 -3.10
CA PHE A 207 -1.23 20.09 -2.65
C PHE A 207 -1.79 18.89 -3.43
N ALA A 208 -1.09 17.74 -3.37
CA ALA A 208 -1.60 16.49 -3.94
C ALA A 208 -2.51 15.79 -2.92
N LEU A 209 -3.79 15.60 -3.27
CA LEU A 209 -4.70 14.76 -2.50
C LEU A 209 -4.79 13.37 -3.14
N HIS A 210 -4.53 12.35 -2.33
CA HIS A 210 -4.74 10.96 -2.67
C HIS A 210 -5.91 10.41 -1.84
N ILE A 211 -6.87 9.82 -2.50
CA ILE A 211 -8.02 9.20 -1.84
C ILE A 211 -7.84 7.69 -1.89
N VAL A 212 -7.88 7.06 -0.72
CA VAL A 212 -7.94 5.60 -0.65
C VAL A 212 -9.37 5.17 -0.89
N ASN A 213 -9.60 4.68 -2.08
CA ASN A 213 -10.92 4.35 -2.63
C ASN A 213 -10.94 2.90 -3.16
N GLY A 214 -9.97 2.10 -2.68
CA GLY A 214 -9.76 0.73 -3.10
C GLY A 214 -10.61 -0.27 -2.30
N ILE A 215 -11.93 -0.06 -2.21
CA ILE A 215 -12.83 -0.83 -1.33
C ILE A 215 -12.75 -2.35 -1.53
N LEU A 216 -12.41 -2.85 -2.73
CA LEU A 216 -12.36 -4.29 -2.98
C LEU A 216 -11.31 -5.02 -2.14
N ILE A 217 -10.25 -4.33 -1.69
CA ILE A 217 -9.26 -4.91 -0.78
C ILE A 217 -9.87 -5.23 0.59
N GLU A 218 -10.88 -4.47 1.03
CA GLU A 218 -11.55 -4.69 2.31
C GLU A 218 -12.27 -6.04 2.34
N TYR A 219 -12.88 -6.44 1.21
CA TYR A 219 -13.53 -7.75 1.09
C TYR A 219 -12.54 -8.92 0.99
N THR A 220 -11.26 -8.64 0.70
CA THR A 220 -10.25 -9.70 0.57
C THR A 220 -9.60 -10.07 1.90
N CYS A 221 -9.28 -9.10 2.75
CA CYS A 221 -8.41 -9.36 3.91
C CYS A 221 -8.64 -8.45 5.15
N VAL A 222 -9.41 -7.35 5.04
CA VAL A 222 -9.51 -6.37 6.14
C VAL A 222 -10.84 -6.41 6.88
N GLY A 223 -11.95 -6.48 6.13
CA GLY A 223 -13.30 -6.59 6.71
C GLY A 223 -14.00 -5.27 7.01
N ARG A 224 -13.46 -4.12 6.61
CA ARG A 224 -14.08 -2.80 6.77
C ARG A 224 -14.92 -2.43 5.55
N TYR A 225 -16.10 -3.01 5.43
CA TYR A 225 -17.04 -2.75 4.33
C TYR A 225 -18.44 -2.48 4.86
N ILE A 226 -19.24 -1.77 4.09
CA ILE A 226 -20.63 -1.44 4.42
C ILE A 226 -21.59 -2.15 3.44
N PHE A 227 -21.37 -1.97 2.15
CA PHE A 227 -22.27 -2.36 1.07
C PHE A 227 -21.82 -3.66 0.41
N PRO A 228 -22.67 -4.37 -0.36
CA PRO A 228 -22.25 -5.45 -1.24
C PRO A 228 -21.14 -5.04 -2.22
N PRO A 229 -20.23 -5.96 -2.63
CA PRO A 229 -19.05 -5.63 -3.43
C PRO A 229 -19.32 -4.86 -4.72
N GLU A 230 -20.41 -5.18 -5.44
CA GLU A 230 -20.81 -4.47 -6.65
C GLU A 230 -21.20 -3.01 -6.39
N HIS A 231 -21.86 -2.74 -5.28
CA HIS A 231 -22.20 -1.36 -4.86
C HIS A 231 -20.97 -0.62 -4.36
N GLY A 232 -20.05 -1.31 -3.66
CA GLY A 232 -18.75 -0.78 -3.30
C GLY A 232 -17.95 -0.34 -4.53
N LEU A 233 -17.85 -1.19 -5.55
CA LEU A 233 -17.19 -0.85 -6.82
C LEU A 233 -17.85 0.36 -7.51
N ARG A 234 -19.19 0.41 -7.54
CA ARG A 234 -19.93 1.55 -8.10
C ARG A 234 -19.59 2.85 -7.37
N ILE A 235 -19.66 2.86 -6.04
CA ILE A 235 -19.36 4.02 -5.21
C ILE A 235 -17.94 4.52 -5.46
N ALA A 236 -16.98 3.59 -5.53
CA ALA A 236 -15.59 3.92 -5.80
C ALA A 236 -15.40 4.56 -7.19
N THR A 237 -16.09 4.03 -8.20
CA THR A 237 -16.02 4.59 -9.56
C THR A 237 -16.77 5.91 -9.70
N ASP A 238 -17.79 6.19 -8.88
CA ASP A 238 -18.43 7.51 -8.79
C ASP A 238 -17.44 8.59 -8.30
N CYS A 239 -16.67 8.28 -7.24
CA CYS A 239 -15.63 9.17 -6.75
C CYS A 239 -14.50 9.35 -7.78
N PHE A 240 -14.08 8.26 -8.42
CA PHE A 240 -13.07 8.30 -9.47
C PHE A 240 -13.48 9.24 -10.61
N GLU A 241 -14.66 9.02 -11.18
CA GLU A 241 -15.20 9.86 -12.25
C GLU A 241 -15.31 11.33 -11.84
N TYR A 242 -15.81 11.61 -10.64
CA TYR A 242 -15.94 12.98 -10.13
C TYR A 242 -14.58 13.68 -10.07
N ILE A 243 -13.56 13.00 -9.52
CA ILE A 243 -12.21 13.57 -9.37
C ILE A 243 -11.56 13.80 -10.74
N VAL A 244 -11.63 12.84 -11.66
CA VAL A 244 -11.06 12.98 -13.01
C VAL A 244 -11.68 14.19 -13.75
N ARG A 245 -12.99 14.43 -13.57
CA ARG A 245 -13.69 15.53 -14.22
C ARG A 245 -13.46 16.90 -13.57
N HIS A 246 -13.32 16.97 -12.25
CA HIS A 246 -13.34 18.23 -11.50
C HIS A 246 -12.00 18.58 -10.83
N HIS A 247 -11.19 17.58 -10.50
CA HIS A 247 -9.91 17.72 -9.80
C HIS A 247 -8.82 16.82 -10.42
N PRO A 248 -8.48 16.98 -11.72
CA PRO A 248 -7.61 16.05 -12.45
C PRO A 248 -6.17 15.97 -11.93
N HIS A 249 -5.79 16.81 -10.99
CA HIS A 249 -4.50 16.78 -10.29
C HIS A 249 -4.52 15.96 -9.00
N TRP A 250 -5.68 15.44 -8.57
CA TRP A 250 -5.82 14.55 -7.43
C TRP A 250 -5.76 13.07 -7.86
N GLN A 251 -5.42 12.22 -6.91
CA GLN A 251 -5.37 10.78 -7.11
C GLN A 251 -6.67 10.13 -6.61
N PRO A 252 -7.56 9.65 -7.50
CA PRO A 252 -8.90 9.17 -7.14
C PRO A 252 -8.92 7.78 -6.53
N ILE A 253 -7.82 7.02 -6.60
CA ILE A 253 -7.77 5.65 -6.08
C ILE A 253 -6.35 5.27 -5.67
N SER A 254 -6.24 4.63 -4.52
CA SER A 254 -5.03 3.93 -4.08
C SER A 254 -5.39 2.50 -3.69
N ILE A 255 -4.74 1.53 -4.31
CA ILE A 255 -4.85 0.11 -3.96
C ILE A 255 -3.86 -0.17 -2.83
N ILE A 256 -4.37 -0.47 -1.64
CA ILE A 256 -3.54 -0.71 -0.46
C ILE A 256 -3.08 -2.18 -0.44
N ALA A 257 -2.19 -2.55 -1.35
CA ALA A 257 -1.58 -3.88 -1.40
C ALA A 257 -0.90 -4.26 -0.06
N ALA A 258 -0.40 -3.24 0.65
CA ALA A 258 0.21 -3.36 1.96
C ALA A 258 -0.66 -4.10 3.00
N GLN A 259 -1.99 -4.09 2.87
CA GLN A 259 -2.91 -4.80 3.78
C GLN A 259 -2.90 -6.32 3.59
N LEU A 260 -2.43 -6.81 2.45
CA LEU A 260 -2.30 -8.25 2.19
C LEU A 260 -1.17 -8.90 2.99
N GLN A 261 -0.12 -8.15 3.34
CA GLN A 261 1.01 -8.70 4.10
C GLN A 261 0.65 -9.09 5.55
N PRO A 262 -0.05 -8.27 6.37
CA PRO A 262 -0.56 -8.71 7.67
C PRO A 262 -1.47 -9.93 7.56
N ALA A 263 -2.24 -10.04 6.47
CA ALA A 263 -3.05 -11.23 6.15
C ALA A 263 -2.20 -12.41 5.61
N ARG A 264 -0.85 -12.27 5.62
CA ARG A 264 0.13 -13.30 5.26
C ARG A 264 0.24 -13.65 3.78
N ALA A 265 -0.21 -12.79 2.88
CA ALA A 265 0.06 -12.96 1.46
C ALA A 265 1.57 -13.14 1.21
N ASN A 266 1.92 -14.02 0.29
CA ASN A 266 3.27 -14.07 -0.28
C ASN A 266 3.43 -12.98 -1.36
N VAL A 267 4.65 -12.79 -1.88
CA VAL A 267 4.93 -11.70 -2.84
C VAL A 267 4.15 -11.83 -4.15
N VAL A 268 3.88 -13.04 -4.60
CA VAL A 268 3.08 -13.31 -5.80
C VAL A 268 1.61 -12.99 -5.56
N GLN A 269 1.05 -13.43 -4.43
CA GLN A 269 -0.32 -13.13 -4.03
C GLN A 269 -0.54 -11.62 -3.83
N GLU A 270 0.38 -10.94 -3.15
CA GLU A 270 0.29 -9.49 -2.94
C GLU A 270 0.23 -8.75 -4.29
N LEU A 271 1.09 -9.11 -5.25
CA LEU A 271 1.10 -8.53 -6.58
C LEU A 271 -0.17 -8.89 -7.37
N ALA A 272 -0.45 -10.18 -7.54
CA ALA A 272 -1.54 -10.64 -8.39
C ALA A 272 -2.93 -10.21 -7.89
N PHE A 273 -3.17 -10.29 -6.56
CA PHE A 273 -4.45 -9.88 -5.97
C PHE A 273 -4.67 -8.38 -6.12
N SER A 274 -3.63 -7.57 -5.84
CA SER A 274 -3.73 -6.11 -5.95
C SER A 274 -3.97 -5.67 -7.40
N VAL A 275 -3.28 -6.28 -8.35
CA VAL A 275 -3.40 -5.94 -9.77
C VAL A 275 -4.77 -6.38 -10.31
N THR A 276 -5.26 -7.56 -9.97
CA THR A 276 -6.59 -8.01 -10.41
C THR A 276 -7.71 -7.18 -9.79
N ILE A 277 -7.54 -6.70 -8.55
CA ILE A 277 -8.43 -5.72 -7.94
C ILE A 277 -8.41 -4.40 -8.74
N ALA A 278 -7.24 -3.88 -9.10
CA ALA A 278 -7.13 -2.68 -9.93
C ALA A 278 -7.79 -2.85 -11.30
N MET A 279 -7.64 -4.03 -11.92
CA MET A 279 -8.30 -4.36 -13.19
C MET A 279 -9.83 -4.24 -13.09
N ALA A 280 -10.46 -4.65 -11.99
CA ALA A 280 -11.91 -4.51 -11.82
C ALA A 280 -12.36 -3.02 -11.84
N TYR A 281 -11.58 -2.11 -11.26
CA TYR A 281 -11.85 -0.68 -11.34
C TYR A 281 -11.59 -0.11 -12.74
N ILE A 282 -10.52 -0.55 -13.42
CA ILE A 282 -10.25 -0.16 -14.81
C ILE A 282 -11.43 -0.55 -15.68
N ASP A 283 -11.84 -1.82 -15.63
CA ASP A 283 -12.94 -2.34 -16.44
C ASP A 283 -14.25 -1.57 -16.18
N ALA A 284 -14.53 -1.22 -14.93
CA ALA A 284 -15.69 -0.40 -14.56
C ALA A 284 -15.61 1.03 -15.09
N MET A 285 -14.41 1.63 -15.13
CA MET A 285 -14.22 2.98 -15.71
C MET A 285 -14.29 2.98 -17.24
N LEU A 286 -13.73 1.95 -17.89
CA LEU A 286 -13.87 1.77 -19.34
C LEU A 286 -15.35 1.59 -19.74
N ALA A 287 -16.12 0.84 -18.94
CA ALA A 287 -17.57 0.68 -19.14
C ALA A 287 -18.35 2.02 -19.00
N ARG A 288 -17.81 3.01 -18.31
CA ARG A 288 -18.35 4.38 -18.22
C ARG A 288 -17.90 5.29 -19.38
N GLY A 289 -17.15 4.76 -20.34
CA GLY A 289 -16.74 5.47 -21.58
C GLY A 289 -15.42 6.24 -21.44
N PHE A 290 -14.64 6.01 -20.41
CA PHE A 290 -13.27 6.50 -20.32
C PHE A 290 -12.33 5.59 -21.15
N ASP A 291 -11.21 6.14 -21.62
CA ASP A 291 -10.16 5.35 -22.27
C ASP A 291 -9.04 4.99 -21.29
N ILE A 292 -8.26 3.96 -21.61
CA ILE A 292 -7.21 3.44 -20.73
C ILE A 292 -6.07 4.46 -20.50
N ASP A 293 -5.71 5.23 -21.52
CA ASP A 293 -4.65 6.23 -21.42
C ASP A 293 -5.04 7.42 -20.51
N THR A 294 -6.35 7.60 -20.28
CA THR A 294 -6.89 8.55 -19.29
C THR A 294 -6.96 7.93 -17.90
N VAL A 295 -7.40 6.67 -17.79
CA VAL A 295 -7.72 6.03 -16.48
C VAL A 295 -6.47 5.50 -15.77
N ALA A 296 -5.58 4.81 -16.49
CA ALA A 296 -4.45 4.12 -15.87
C ALA A 296 -3.48 5.04 -15.11
N PRO A 297 -3.18 6.29 -15.54
CA PRO A 297 -2.31 7.20 -14.79
C PRO A 297 -2.82 7.57 -13.38
N TYR A 298 -4.09 7.35 -13.11
CA TYR A 298 -4.69 7.63 -11.81
C TYR A 298 -4.60 6.48 -10.80
N PHE A 299 -4.11 5.31 -11.21
CA PHE A 299 -3.90 4.22 -10.26
C PHE A 299 -2.62 4.43 -9.48
N HIS A 300 -2.77 4.31 -8.16
CA HIS A 300 -1.67 4.39 -7.21
C HIS A 300 -1.71 3.15 -6.30
N PHE A 301 -0.55 2.61 -5.96
CA PHE A 301 -0.44 1.43 -5.11
C PHE A 301 0.34 1.76 -3.84
N VAL A 302 -0.11 1.22 -2.72
CA VAL A 302 0.65 1.25 -1.47
C VAL A 302 1.20 -0.15 -1.23
N ILE A 303 2.52 -0.28 -1.23
CA ILE A 303 3.21 -1.58 -1.22
C ILE A 303 4.23 -1.59 -0.09
N ASN A 304 4.17 -2.60 0.78
CA ASN A 304 5.14 -2.77 1.85
C ASN A 304 6.31 -3.66 1.43
N VAL A 305 7.46 -3.45 2.06
CA VAL A 305 8.63 -4.33 1.98
C VAL A 305 8.83 -4.99 3.34
N ASP A 306 8.96 -6.32 3.37
CA ASP A 306 9.21 -7.10 4.57
C ASP A 306 10.71 -7.41 4.75
N MET A 307 11.08 -8.15 5.79
CA MET A 307 12.46 -8.44 6.18
C MET A 307 13.22 -9.34 5.20
N ASP A 308 12.55 -10.04 4.27
CA ASP A 308 13.27 -10.64 3.14
C ASP A 308 13.67 -9.54 2.14
N PHE A 309 14.92 -9.11 2.28
CA PHE A 309 15.46 -7.94 1.57
C PHE A 309 15.34 -8.09 0.05
N PHE A 310 15.78 -9.23 -0.49
CA PHE A 310 15.81 -9.46 -1.93
C PHE A 310 14.42 -9.74 -2.50
N GLU A 311 13.57 -10.52 -1.81
CA GLU A 311 12.16 -10.66 -2.21
C GLU A 311 11.47 -9.29 -2.26
N GLY A 312 11.73 -8.41 -1.28
CA GLY A 312 11.16 -7.06 -1.23
C GLY A 312 11.58 -6.20 -2.41
N VAL A 313 12.87 -6.14 -2.71
CA VAL A 313 13.41 -5.40 -3.88
C VAL A 313 12.83 -5.95 -5.19
N CYS A 314 12.90 -7.26 -5.38
CA CYS A 314 12.45 -7.91 -6.62
C CYS A 314 10.94 -7.80 -6.82
N LYS A 315 10.16 -7.83 -5.73
CA LYS A 315 8.71 -7.59 -5.77
C LYS A 315 8.38 -6.23 -6.36
N LEU A 316 9.00 -5.15 -5.90
CA LEU A 316 8.73 -3.80 -6.40
C LEU A 316 9.14 -3.65 -7.88
N ARG A 317 10.22 -4.30 -8.31
CA ARG A 317 10.67 -4.36 -9.71
C ARG A 317 9.64 -5.11 -10.57
N ALA A 318 9.20 -6.29 -10.11
CA ALA A 318 8.19 -7.09 -10.79
C ALA A 318 6.82 -6.38 -10.87
N PHE A 319 6.40 -5.67 -9.82
CA PHE A 319 5.14 -4.90 -9.84
C PHE A 319 5.10 -3.89 -10.97
N ARG A 320 6.19 -3.10 -11.15
CA ARG A 320 6.27 -2.12 -12.25
C ARG A 320 6.17 -2.79 -13.61
N LYS A 321 6.89 -3.89 -13.79
CA LYS A 321 6.93 -4.63 -15.05
C LYS A 321 5.58 -5.28 -15.37
N VAL A 322 4.97 -5.96 -14.41
CA VAL A 322 3.65 -6.61 -14.58
C VAL A 322 2.58 -5.57 -14.92
N TRP A 323 2.56 -4.44 -14.19
CA TRP A 323 1.63 -3.35 -14.51
C TRP A 323 1.82 -2.81 -15.93
N ALA A 324 3.06 -2.48 -16.30
CA ALA A 324 3.36 -1.95 -17.62
C ALA A 324 2.93 -2.89 -18.75
N ARG A 325 3.20 -4.19 -18.58
CA ARG A 325 2.81 -5.21 -19.54
C ARG A 325 1.28 -5.33 -19.64
N LEU A 326 0.58 -5.38 -18.52
CA LEU A 326 -0.89 -5.46 -18.53
C LEU A 326 -1.53 -4.24 -19.18
N MET A 327 -1.05 -3.04 -18.88
CA MET A 327 -1.57 -1.84 -19.53
C MET A 327 -1.36 -1.86 -21.04
N LYS A 328 -0.18 -2.26 -21.50
CA LYS A 328 0.17 -2.31 -22.92
C LYS A 328 -0.49 -3.50 -23.64
N GLU A 329 -0.31 -4.72 -23.10
CA GLU A 329 -0.62 -5.95 -23.83
C GLU A 329 -2.12 -6.31 -23.72
N ARG A 330 -2.75 -6.07 -22.55
CA ARG A 330 -4.16 -6.39 -22.32
C ARG A 330 -5.09 -5.22 -22.61
N TYR A 331 -4.74 -4.01 -22.15
CA TYR A 331 -5.62 -2.85 -22.28
C TYR A 331 -5.30 -1.96 -23.47
N GLY A 332 -4.19 -2.19 -24.17
CA GLY A 332 -3.81 -1.45 -25.38
C GLY A 332 -3.39 -0.01 -25.11
N ALA A 333 -2.86 0.29 -23.92
CA ALA A 333 -2.35 1.61 -23.59
C ALA A 333 -1.24 2.03 -24.57
N THR A 334 -1.29 3.26 -25.03
CA THR A 334 -0.34 3.82 -26.00
C THR A 334 0.58 4.84 -25.37
N ARG A 335 0.15 5.51 -24.31
CA ARG A 335 0.93 6.55 -23.62
C ARG A 335 1.81 5.94 -22.53
N PRO A 336 3.09 6.33 -22.44
CA PRO A 336 3.99 5.85 -21.38
C PRO A 336 3.44 6.07 -19.97
N GLU A 337 2.75 7.18 -19.72
CA GLU A 337 2.16 7.52 -18.42
C GLU A 337 1.13 6.48 -17.94
N ALA A 338 0.39 5.88 -18.86
CA ALA A 338 -0.58 4.82 -18.54
C ALA A 338 0.09 3.50 -18.14
N MET A 339 1.32 3.28 -18.57
CA MET A 339 2.10 2.07 -18.27
C MET A 339 2.97 2.22 -17.01
N LYS A 340 3.13 3.44 -16.49
CA LYS A 340 3.90 3.70 -15.26
C LYS A 340 3.12 3.28 -14.02
N LEU A 341 3.69 2.44 -13.18
CA LEU A 341 3.14 2.13 -11.87
C LEU A 341 3.50 3.24 -10.89
N ARG A 342 2.51 3.97 -10.41
CA ARG A 342 2.67 4.95 -9.33
C ARG A 342 2.55 4.23 -7.98
N MET A 343 3.49 4.47 -7.06
CA MET A 343 3.48 3.77 -5.79
C MET A 343 3.99 4.62 -4.63
N MET A 344 3.43 4.32 -3.47
CA MET A 344 4.03 4.60 -2.17
C MET A 344 4.61 3.30 -1.63
N THR A 345 5.81 3.36 -1.06
CA THR A 345 6.45 2.22 -0.42
C THR A 345 6.57 2.43 1.08
N SER A 346 6.63 1.34 1.82
CA SER A 346 6.80 1.36 3.28
C SER A 346 7.49 0.10 3.77
N PRO A 347 8.33 0.17 4.79
CA PRO A 347 8.62 -0.97 5.65
C PRO A 347 7.34 -1.61 6.17
N SER A 348 7.34 -2.95 6.31
CA SER A 348 6.17 -3.69 6.79
C SER A 348 6.07 -3.66 8.31
N THR A 349 4.85 -3.44 8.83
CA THR A 349 4.53 -3.61 10.25
C THR A 349 4.51 -5.07 10.68
N SER A 350 4.31 -6.01 9.73
CA SER A 350 4.20 -7.45 9.98
C SER A 350 5.44 -8.08 10.61
N SER A 351 6.60 -7.44 10.46
CA SER A 351 7.88 -7.87 11.04
C SER A 351 8.23 -7.19 12.37
N LEU A 352 7.43 -6.22 12.81
CA LEU A 352 7.65 -5.56 14.10
C LEU A 352 7.20 -6.46 15.24
N THR A 353 7.96 -6.45 16.34
CA THR A 353 7.73 -7.32 17.49
C THR A 353 7.45 -6.52 18.74
N LEU A 354 6.58 -7.07 19.59
CA LEU A 354 6.32 -6.56 20.93
C LEU A 354 7.57 -6.72 21.82
N GLN A 355 8.27 -7.84 21.64
CA GLN A 355 9.50 -8.16 22.37
C GLN A 355 10.67 -7.38 21.78
N GLN A 356 11.54 -6.86 22.65
CA GLN A 356 12.74 -6.12 22.28
C GLN A 356 12.49 -5.00 21.25
N PRO A 357 11.61 -4.01 21.56
CA PRO A 357 11.09 -3.05 20.57
C PRO A 357 12.17 -2.19 19.91
N LEU A 358 13.32 -1.99 20.53
CA LEU A 358 14.44 -1.26 19.92
C LEU A 358 15.01 -1.99 18.68
N ASN A 359 14.87 -3.33 18.61
CA ASN A 359 15.26 -4.08 17.41
C ASN A 359 14.39 -3.70 16.20
N ASN A 360 13.19 -3.16 16.44
CA ASN A 360 12.32 -2.69 15.36
C ASN A 360 12.94 -1.51 14.59
N ILE A 361 13.75 -0.66 15.24
CA ILE A 361 14.48 0.42 14.56
C ILE A 361 15.41 -0.15 13.48
N GLY A 362 16.18 -1.20 13.81
CA GLY A 362 17.03 -1.88 12.85
C GLY A 362 16.24 -2.55 11.72
N ARG A 363 15.10 -3.20 12.05
CA ARG A 363 14.21 -3.80 11.04
C ARG A 363 13.69 -2.76 10.07
N LEU A 364 13.18 -1.63 10.58
CA LEU A 364 12.65 -0.53 9.79
C LEU A 364 13.73 0.08 8.88
N ALA A 365 14.95 0.29 9.39
CA ALA A 365 16.06 0.80 8.58
C ALA A 365 16.44 -0.13 7.43
N ILE A 366 16.50 -1.45 7.67
CA ILE A 366 16.80 -2.46 6.63
C ILE A 366 15.71 -2.46 5.56
N MET A 367 14.44 -2.48 5.96
CA MET A 367 13.32 -2.49 5.03
C MET A 367 13.20 -1.17 4.25
N ALA A 368 13.44 -0.01 4.89
CA ALA A 368 13.48 1.28 4.21
C ALA A 368 14.61 1.37 3.19
N THR A 369 15.76 0.78 3.49
CA THR A 369 16.88 0.66 2.53
C THR A 369 16.49 -0.19 1.32
N ALA A 370 15.79 -1.30 1.52
CA ALA A 370 15.27 -2.11 0.42
C ALA A 370 14.25 -1.34 -0.44
N CYS A 371 13.36 -0.56 0.18
CA CYS A 371 12.46 0.34 -0.55
C CYS A 371 13.24 1.34 -1.43
N ALA A 372 14.26 1.99 -0.87
CA ALA A 372 15.07 2.98 -1.58
C ALA A 372 15.83 2.36 -2.77
N LEU A 373 16.46 1.20 -2.56
CA LEU A 373 17.21 0.46 -3.60
C LEU A 373 16.31 -0.06 -4.74
N ALA A 374 15.06 -0.36 -4.42
CA ALA A 374 14.07 -0.75 -5.42
C ALA A 374 13.43 0.44 -6.17
N GLY A 375 13.87 1.68 -5.88
CA GLY A 375 13.37 2.90 -6.51
C GLY A 375 12.28 3.63 -5.72
N ALA A 376 12.11 3.34 -4.43
CA ALA A 376 11.29 3.98 -3.40
C ALA A 376 9.83 4.38 -3.76
N GLY A 377 9.49 4.56 -5.04
CA GLY A 377 8.23 5.16 -5.47
C GLY A 377 8.22 6.70 -5.31
N GLU A 378 7.03 7.30 -5.41
CA GLU A 378 6.87 8.76 -5.27
C GLU A 378 6.89 9.20 -3.81
N THR A 379 6.48 8.33 -2.92
CA THR A 379 6.36 8.57 -1.47
C THR A 379 6.85 7.35 -0.69
N MET A 380 7.50 7.59 0.43
CA MET A 380 7.82 6.55 1.41
C MET A 380 7.26 6.94 2.77
N THR A 381 6.66 5.96 3.45
CA THR A 381 6.34 6.06 4.88
C THR A 381 7.23 5.12 5.67
N THR A 382 7.32 5.33 6.97
CA THR A 382 8.02 4.41 7.87
C THR A 382 7.12 4.16 9.08
N PRO A 383 6.68 2.93 9.32
CA PRO A 383 6.04 2.57 10.56
C PRO A 383 6.91 2.92 11.76
N LEU A 384 6.33 2.98 12.93
CA LEU A 384 7.03 3.42 14.12
C LEU A 384 7.45 2.22 14.97
N HIS A 385 8.61 2.30 15.60
CA HIS A 385 9.23 1.14 16.27
C HIS A 385 8.42 0.64 17.48
N ASP A 386 7.54 1.47 18.03
CA ASP A 386 6.63 1.17 19.14
C ASP A 386 5.22 0.76 18.69
N GLU A 387 4.94 0.74 17.39
CA GLU A 387 3.60 0.47 16.83
C GLU A 387 3.04 -0.91 17.23
N ALA A 388 3.91 -1.90 17.51
CA ALA A 388 3.49 -3.20 18.02
C ALA A 388 2.93 -3.14 19.46
N HIS A 389 3.11 -2.04 20.18
CA HIS A 389 2.69 -1.88 21.57
C HIS A 389 1.40 -1.07 21.73
N ALA A 390 1.31 0.07 21.04
CA ALA A 390 0.20 1.02 21.18
C ALA A 390 0.26 2.10 20.08
N LEU A 391 -0.61 3.11 20.22
CA LEU A 391 -0.52 4.33 19.41
C LEU A 391 0.83 5.03 19.67
N PRO A 392 1.48 5.53 18.61
CA PRO A 392 2.86 5.98 18.67
C PRO A 392 3.09 7.21 19.54
N ALA A 393 4.17 7.18 20.32
CA ALA A 393 4.70 8.33 21.05
C ALA A 393 5.36 9.35 20.10
N GLU A 394 5.54 10.59 20.56
CA GLU A 394 6.22 11.65 19.77
C GLU A 394 7.69 11.30 19.47
N GLU A 395 8.37 10.63 20.39
CA GLU A 395 9.74 10.15 20.16
C GLU A 395 9.80 9.14 19.01
N ALA A 396 8.84 8.21 18.95
CA ALA A 396 8.79 7.22 17.87
C ALA A 396 8.60 7.87 16.49
N ILE A 397 7.79 8.94 16.40
CA ILE A 397 7.63 9.73 15.18
C ILE A 397 8.96 10.34 14.74
N ARG A 398 9.69 10.95 15.68
CA ARG A 398 11.00 11.54 15.40
C ARG A 398 12.00 10.48 14.90
N VAL A 399 12.03 9.29 15.52
CA VAL A 399 12.89 8.18 15.11
C VAL A 399 12.47 7.67 13.73
N GLY A 400 11.17 7.50 13.46
CA GLY A 400 10.67 7.07 12.16
C GLY A 400 11.02 8.03 11.02
N ALA A 401 10.88 9.34 11.25
CA ALA A 401 11.33 10.37 10.31
C ALA A 401 12.85 10.31 10.10
N ALA A 402 13.63 10.18 11.18
CA ALA A 402 15.09 10.10 11.12
C ALA A 402 15.57 8.89 10.29
N ILE A 403 14.91 7.74 10.38
CA ILE A 403 15.25 6.56 9.55
C ILE A 403 15.21 6.91 8.06
N GLN A 404 14.18 7.61 7.59
CA GLN A 404 14.09 8.01 6.17
C GLN A 404 15.23 8.97 5.79
N HIS A 405 15.55 9.94 6.65
CA HIS A 405 16.65 10.87 6.43
C HIS A 405 18.02 10.18 6.42
N LEU A 406 18.28 9.23 7.33
CA LEU A 406 19.50 8.43 7.35
C LEU A 406 19.67 7.66 6.04
N VAL A 407 18.63 6.97 5.60
CA VAL A 407 18.66 6.21 4.33
C VAL A 407 18.92 7.15 3.15
N ALA A 408 18.24 8.31 3.11
CA ALA A 408 18.34 9.24 1.99
C ALA A 408 19.70 9.96 1.89
N HIS A 409 20.33 10.31 3.03
CA HIS A 409 21.45 11.24 3.06
C HIS A 409 22.78 10.64 3.49
N GLU A 410 22.79 9.50 4.20
CA GLU A 410 24.02 8.96 4.78
C GLU A 410 24.49 7.66 4.12
N THR A 411 23.62 6.97 3.35
CA THR A 411 23.94 5.63 2.82
C THR A 411 24.42 5.63 1.37
N GLY A 412 24.18 6.69 0.60
CA GLY A 412 24.47 6.76 -0.83
C GLY A 412 23.51 5.96 -1.73
N VAL A 413 22.47 5.31 -1.18
CA VAL A 413 21.52 4.48 -1.97
C VAL A 413 20.68 5.29 -2.95
N ALA A 414 20.57 6.60 -2.73
CA ALA A 414 19.82 7.52 -3.60
C ALA A 414 20.70 8.15 -4.70
N ASP A 415 22.02 7.91 -4.69
CA ASP A 415 22.98 8.62 -5.56
C ASP A 415 23.10 8.00 -6.95
N THR A 416 22.62 6.78 -7.15
CA THR A 416 22.58 6.11 -8.45
C THR A 416 21.21 5.45 -8.68
N ILE A 417 20.91 5.18 -9.95
CA ILE A 417 19.64 4.57 -10.34
C ILE A 417 19.80 3.07 -10.37
N ASP A 418 18.91 2.35 -9.65
CA ASP A 418 18.80 0.89 -9.67
C ASP A 418 20.17 0.18 -9.51
N PRO A 419 20.89 0.39 -8.39
CA PRO A 419 22.25 -0.11 -8.23
C PRO A 419 22.35 -1.66 -8.13
N LEU A 420 21.23 -2.34 -7.95
CA LEU A 420 21.16 -3.80 -7.89
C LEU A 420 20.91 -4.44 -9.27
N ALA A 421 20.66 -3.63 -10.30
CA ALA A 421 20.44 -4.13 -11.66
C ALA A 421 21.66 -4.86 -12.21
N GLY A 422 21.42 -5.95 -12.93
CA GLY A 422 22.46 -6.81 -13.48
C GLY A 422 22.98 -7.86 -12.50
N SER A 423 22.50 -7.89 -11.25
CA SER A 423 22.70 -9.02 -10.37
C SER A 423 21.92 -10.23 -10.89
N TYR A 424 22.61 -11.32 -11.19
CA TYR A 424 21.98 -12.56 -11.68
C TYR A 424 20.85 -13.03 -10.75
N TYR A 425 21.07 -12.97 -9.45
CA TYR A 425 20.04 -13.31 -8.45
C TYR A 425 18.84 -12.36 -8.50
N VAL A 426 19.07 -11.05 -8.52
CA VAL A 426 17.99 -10.07 -8.52
C VAL A 426 17.16 -10.16 -9.80
N GLU A 427 17.80 -10.30 -10.97
CA GLU A 427 17.08 -10.39 -12.22
C GLU A 427 16.30 -11.71 -12.36
N SER A 428 16.90 -12.87 -12.01
CA SER A 428 16.21 -14.16 -12.05
C SER A 428 15.05 -14.23 -11.05
N LEU A 429 15.21 -13.69 -9.83
CA LEU A 429 14.13 -13.63 -8.85
C LEU A 429 13.00 -12.68 -9.28
N THR A 430 13.35 -11.50 -9.85
CA THR A 430 12.36 -10.56 -10.40
C THR A 430 11.55 -11.23 -11.51
N LYS A 431 12.22 -11.94 -12.42
CA LYS A 431 11.57 -12.66 -13.52
C LYS A 431 10.64 -13.76 -13.00
N ARG A 432 11.08 -14.52 -12.01
CA ARG A 432 10.26 -15.57 -11.41
C ARG A 432 9.01 -15.02 -10.73
N ILE A 433 9.14 -13.92 -9.98
CA ILE A 433 7.97 -13.24 -9.37
C ILE A 433 7.00 -12.76 -10.45
N GLU A 434 7.50 -12.19 -11.55
CA GLU A 434 6.68 -11.78 -12.68
C GLU A 434 5.88 -12.96 -13.26
N ASP A 435 6.55 -14.04 -13.62
CA ASP A 435 5.94 -15.19 -14.29
C ASP A 435 4.87 -15.86 -13.41
N GLU A 436 5.17 -16.11 -12.15
CA GLU A 436 4.23 -16.69 -11.19
C GLU A 436 3.04 -15.73 -10.91
N SER A 437 3.29 -14.41 -10.95
CA SER A 437 2.22 -13.42 -10.78
C SER A 437 1.27 -13.40 -11.98
N PHE A 438 1.76 -13.53 -13.21
CA PHE A 438 0.90 -13.67 -14.37
C PHE A 438 0.09 -14.96 -14.32
N ALA A 439 0.68 -16.09 -13.91
CA ALA A 439 -0.04 -17.34 -13.75
C ALA A 439 -1.18 -17.22 -12.71
N GLU A 440 -0.95 -16.48 -11.62
CA GLU A 440 -1.98 -16.24 -10.60
C GLU A 440 -3.05 -15.24 -11.08
N ILE A 441 -2.67 -14.19 -11.81
CA ILE A 441 -3.60 -13.25 -12.46
C ILE A 441 -4.51 -14.02 -13.41
N ASP A 442 -3.96 -14.87 -14.27
CA ASP A 442 -4.73 -15.66 -15.23
C ASP A 442 -5.72 -16.60 -14.52
N ARG A 443 -5.32 -17.21 -13.40
CA ARG A 443 -6.21 -18.05 -12.58
C ARG A 443 -7.39 -17.24 -12.03
N ILE A 444 -7.16 -16.03 -11.50
CA ILE A 444 -8.22 -15.17 -10.98
C ILE A 444 -9.14 -14.71 -12.13
N MET A 445 -8.56 -14.36 -13.27
CA MET A 445 -9.33 -13.93 -14.44
C MET A 445 -10.19 -15.07 -15.03
N ALA A 446 -9.72 -16.31 -14.98
CA ALA A 446 -10.49 -17.48 -15.36
C ALA A 446 -11.71 -17.75 -14.47
N MET A 447 -11.68 -17.29 -13.21
CA MET A 447 -12.82 -17.34 -12.29
C MET A 447 -13.87 -16.24 -12.56
N GLY A 448 -13.59 -15.30 -13.45
CA GLY A 448 -14.44 -14.13 -13.74
C GLY A 448 -13.94 -12.83 -13.11
N GLY A 449 -12.66 -12.77 -12.71
CA GLY A 449 -11.99 -11.60 -12.15
C GLY A 449 -12.20 -11.42 -10.66
N ALA A 450 -11.70 -10.28 -10.12
CA ALA A 450 -11.61 -10.06 -8.68
C ALA A 450 -12.96 -10.12 -7.95
N LEU A 451 -14.05 -9.56 -8.53
CA LEU A 451 -15.38 -9.62 -7.91
C LEU A 451 -15.86 -11.06 -7.71
N LYS A 452 -15.71 -11.90 -8.72
CA LYS A 452 -16.11 -13.31 -8.63
C LYS A 452 -15.21 -14.09 -7.67
N ALA A 453 -13.92 -13.78 -7.64
CA ALA A 453 -12.99 -14.36 -6.68
C ALA A 453 -13.34 -13.97 -5.21
N ILE A 454 -13.79 -12.72 -4.97
CA ILE A 454 -14.31 -12.27 -3.67
C ILE A 454 -15.57 -13.07 -3.30
N GLU A 455 -16.57 -13.13 -4.19
CA GLU A 455 -17.82 -13.87 -3.97
C GLU A 455 -17.59 -15.36 -3.65
N GLN A 456 -16.57 -15.96 -4.29
CA GLN A 456 -16.20 -17.37 -4.08
C GLN A 456 -15.31 -17.59 -2.85
N GLY A 457 -14.90 -16.53 -2.12
CA GLY A 457 -13.97 -16.61 -0.98
C GLY A 457 -12.57 -17.10 -1.36
N TYR A 458 -12.16 -16.89 -2.62
CA TYR A 458 -10.87 -17.39 -3.12
C TYR A 458 -9.69 -16.77 -2.35
N PHE A 459 -9.69 -15.45 -2.25
CA PHE A 459 -8.59 -14.70 -1.60
C PHE A 459 -8.41 -15.13 -0.14
N GLN A 460 -9.50 -15.21 0.61
CA GLN A 460 -9.47 -15.59 2.03
C GLN A 460 -8.92 -17.01 2.22
N ARG A 461 -9.31 -17.96 1.36
CA ARG A 461 -8.79 -19.34 1.42
C ARG A 461 -7.29 -19.42 1.13
N GLU A 462 -6.81 -18.69 0.12
CA GLU A 462 -5.37 -18.69 -0.21
C GLU A 462 -4.54 -18.01 0.88
N LEU A 463 -5.02 -16.89 1.43
CA LEU A 463 -4.38 -16.22 2.56
C LEU A 463 -4.36 -17.11 3.81
N GLY A 464 -5.45 -17.82 4.09
CA GLY A 464 -5.53 -18.77 5.21
C GLY A 464 -4.51 -19.91 5.09
N ARG A 465 -4.31 -20.45 3.87
CA ARG A 465 -3.27 -21.47 3.61
C ARG A 465 -1.87 -20.95 3.91
N GLU A 466 -1.56 -19.73 3.46
CA GLU A 466 -0.27 -19.10 3.71
C GLU A 466 -0.05 -18.78 5.19
N GLN A 467 -1.08 -18.31 5.88
CA GLN A 467 -1.02 -18.09 7.33
C GLN A 467 -0.70 -19.38 8.08
N TYR A 468 -1.38 -20.47 7.74
CA TYR A 468 -1.13 -21.78 8.34
C TYR A 468 0.29 -22.29 8.08
N ARG A 469 0.78 -22.16 6.83
CA ARG A 469 2.15 -22.54 6.46
C ARG A 469 3.18 -21.78 7.30
N ARG A 470 3.07 -20.45 7.36
CA ARG A 470 4.00 -19.59 8.12
C ARG A 470 3.96 -19.87 9.62
N GLN A 471 2.77 -20.13 10.18
CA GLN A 471 2.63 -20.50 11.58
C GLN A 471 3.40 -21.80 11.88
N ARG A 472 3.26 -22.80 11.03
CA ARG A 472 4.00 -24.06 11.18
C ARG A 472 5.53 -23.88 11.08
N GLU A 473 6.00 -23.01 10.23
CA GLU A 473 7.44 -22.69 10.11
C GLU A 473 7.98 -22.05 11.39
N MET A 474 7.20 -21.16 12.01
CA MET A 474 7.55 -20.55 13.30
C MET A 474 7.61 -21.62 14.42
N GLU A 475 6.59 -22.47 14.53
CA GLU A 475 6.51 -23.52 15.53
C GLU A 475 7.64 -24.56 15.41
N GLN A 476 8.04 -24.86 14.17
CA GLN A 476 9.14 -25.79 13.87
C GLN A 476 10.52 -25.12 13.99
N GLY A 477 10.59 -23.82 14.34
CA GLY A 477 11.85 -23.07 14.45
C GLY A 477 12.59 -22.87 13.12
N ARG A 478 11.96 -23.19 11.98
CA ARG A 478 12.53 -22.93 10.64
C ARG A 478 12.62 -21.44 10.34
N ARG A 479 11.64 -20.66 10.79
CA ARG A 479 11.65 -19.20 10.74
C ARG A 479 12.09 -18.65 12.09
N LYS A 480 13.21 -17.91 12.10
CA LYS A 480 13.76 -17.28 13.31
C LYS A 480 13.36 -15.82 13.36
N LEU A 481 12.84 -15.40 14.51
CA LEU A 481 12.49 -14.01 14.81
C LEU A 481 13.20 -13.61 16.09
N VAL A 482 14.17 -12.69 15.97
CA VAL A 482 14.99 -12.23 17.10
C VAL A 482 14.12 -11.59 18.17
N GLY A 483 14.32 -12.00 19.42
CA GLY A 483 13.53 -11.57 20.56
C GLY A 483 12.26 -12.38 20.80
N VAL A 484 11.77 -13.15 19.81
CA VAL A 484 10.53 -13.94 19.91
C VAL A 484 10.82 -15.43 20.07
N ASN A 485 11.53 -16.04 19.11
CA ASN A 485 11.90 -17.45 19.14
C ASN A 485 13.42 -17.70 18.93
N HIS A 486 14.19 -16.62 18.86
CA HIS A 486 15.65 -16.65 18.73
C HIS A 486 16.27 -15.49 19.55
N LEU A 487 17.38 -15.74 20.27
CA LEU A 487 18.03 -14.76 21.15
C LEU A 487 17.03 -14.11 22.12
N VAL A 488 16.19 -14.93 22.73
CA VAL A 488 15.21 -14.49 23.74
C VAL A 488 15.98 -14.21 25.03
N VAL A 489 15.95 -12.95 25.47
CA VAL A 489 16.53 -12.53 26.76
C VAL A 489 15.40 -11.99 27.64
N PRO A 490 15.47 -12.24 28.96
CA PRO A 490 14.55 -11.60 29.89
C PRO A 490 14.72 -10.07 29.81
N GLU A 491 13.66 -9.36 29.49
CA GLU A 491 13.65 -7.90 29.53
C GLU A 491 13.02 -7.41 30.82
N PRO A 492 13.59 -6.39 31.47
CA PRO A 492 12.86 -5.66 32.50
C PRO A 492 11.62 -5.06 31.86
N LYS A 493 10.50 -5.04 32.58
CA LYS A 493 9.31 -4.32 32.13
C LYS A 493 9.72 -2.86 31.85
N ARG A 494 9.80 -2.49 30.57
CA ARG A 494 9.92 -1.10 30.18
C ARG A 494 8.55 -0.47 30.26
N GLU A 495 8.44 0.61 30.99
CA GLU A 495 7.33 1.54 30.82
C GLU A 495 7.59 2.29 29.51
N LEU A 496 6.94 1.87 28.46
CA LEU A 496 6.89 2.64 27.22
C LEU A 496 5.97 3.83 27.44
N GLU A 497 6.39 4.97 26.96
CA GLU A 497 5.51 6.13 26.87
C GLU A 497 4.41 5.78 25.86
N ILE A 498 3.26 5.38 26.38
CA ILE A 498 2.09 5.05 25.56
C ILE A 498 1.25 6.30 25.46
N TRP A 499 1.02 6.75 24.23
CA TRP A 499 0.05 7.80 24.01
C TRP A 499 -1.36 7.30 24.38
N ARG A 500 -2.10 8.08 25.15
CA ARG A 500 -3.48 7.74 25.57
C ARG A 500 -4.42 8.83 25.10
N LEU A 501 -5.60 8.41 24.66
CA LEU A 501 -6.74 9.30 24.46
C LEU A 501 -7.13 9.96 25.79
N GLU A 502 -7.64 11.18 25.73
CA GLU A 502 -8.31 11.81 26.87
C GLU A 502 -9.52 10.95 27.25
N ASP A 503 -9.70 10.71 28.56
CA ASP A 503 -10.73 9.76 29.05
C ASP A 503 -12.16 10.17 28.66
N ASP A 504 -12.42 11.46 28.44
CA ASP A 504 -13.72 12.01 28.08
C ASP A 504 -13.89 12.34 26.58
N MET A 505 -12.91 12.00 25.74
CA MET A 505 -12.88 12.36 24.32
C MET A 505 -14.12 11.87 23.56
N GLU A 506 -14.53 10.62 23.76
CA GLU A 506 -15.74 10.06 23.15
C GLU A 506 -16.99 10.83 23.58
N ALA A 507 -17.10 11.11 24.89
CA ALA A 507 -18.24 11.86 25.42
C ALA A 507 -18.32 13.29 24.84
N GLN A 508 -17.17 13.94 24.66
CA GLN A 508 -17.07 15.26 24.02
C GLN A 508 -17.49 15.20 22.54
N GLN A 509 -17.07 14.16 21.79
CA GLN A 509 -17.44 13.99 20.39
C GLN A 509 -18.94 13.74 20.24
N VAL A 510 -19.51 12.86 21.07
CA VAL A 510 -20.95 12.60 21.12
C VAL A 510 -21.75 13.88 21.48
N GLN A 511 -21.25 14.69 22.42
CA GLN A 511 -21.93 15.94 22.79
C GLN A 511 -21.88 16.96 21.64
N LYS A 512 -20.73 17.12 20.97
CA LYS A 512 -20.58 17.97 19.77
C LYS A 512 -21.61 17.61 18.69
N LEU A 513 -21.78 16.31 18.46
CA LEU A 513 -22.76 15.80 17.48
C LEU A 513 -24.21 16.13 17.88
N LYS A 514 -24.57 15.96 19.16
CA LYS A 514 -25.91 16.34 19.67
C LYS A 514 -26.18 17.82 19.51
N ASP A 515 -25.21 18.66 19.82
CA ASP A 515 -25.31 20.12 19.70
C ASP A 515 -25.46 20.52 18.22
N LEU A 516 -24.75 19.88 17.30
CA LEU A 516 -24.90 20.07 15.86
C LEU A 516 -26.33 19.77 15.40
N ARG A 517 -26.87 18.59 15.76
CA ARG A 517 -28.22 18.18 15.38
C ARG A 517 -29.33 19.09 15.98
N ALA A 518 -29.07 19.69 17.13
CA ALA A 518 -30.01 20.61 17.77
C ALA A 518 -30.06 21.98 17.10
N ARG A 519 -28.96 22.46 16.48
CA ARG A 519 -28.87 23.82 15.90
C ARG A 519 -29.03 23.89 14.38
N ARG A 520 -28.83 22.77 13.66
CA ARG A 520 -28.92 22.72 12.19
C ARG A 520 -30.37 22.72 11.71
N ASP A 521 -30.60 23.06 10.44
CA ASP A 521 -31.90 22.91 9.77
C ASP A 521 -32.14 21.42 9.41
N ASN A 522 -32.86 20.72 10.28
CA ASN A 522 -33.18 19.33 10.09
C ASN A 522 -34.09 19.06 8.88
N ALA A 523 -34.95 20.03 8.47
CA ALA A 523 -35.78 19.87 7.28
C ALA A 523 -34.92 19.90 6.00
N ALA A 524 -33.95 20.81 5.92
CA ALA A 524 -33.00 20.87 4.83
C ALA A 524 -32.14 19.58 4.76
N VAL A 525 -31.71 19.06 5.90
CA VAL A 525 -30.98 17.81 5.97
C VAL A 525 -31.81 16.64 5.43
N GLN A 526 -33.08 16.49 5.85
CA GLN A 526 -33.92 15.39 5.37
C GLN A 526 -34.20 15.50 3.86
N ALA A 527 -34.38 16.69 3.32
CA ALA A 527 -34.54 16.91 1.89
C ALA A 527 -33.27 16.52 1.11
N ALA A 528 -32.07 16.86 1.62
CA ALA A 528 -30.82 16.51 1.01
C ALA A 528 -30.55 14.96 1.07
N LEU A 529 -30.85 14.32 2.18
CA LEU A 529 -30.75 12.86 2.31
C LEU A 529 -31.71 12.13 1.37
N ALA A 530 -32.93 12.68 1.12
CA ALA A 530 -33.84 12.12 0.12
C ALA A 530 -33.23 12.18 -1.29
N THR A 531 -32.51 13.25 -1.63
CA THR A 531 -31.79 13.40 -2.91
C THR A 531 -30.65 12.35 -3.03
N VAL A 532 -29.93 12.08 -1.95
CA VAL A 532 -28.88 11.01 -1.93
C VAL A 532 -29.52 9.65 -2.20
N ARG A 533 -30.65 9.32 -1.55
CA ARG A 533 -31.38 8.06 -1.80
C ARG A 533 -31.85 7.93 -3.25
N GLU A 534 -32.34 9.01 -3.81
CA GLU A 534 -32.79 9.03 -5.20
C GLU A 534 -31.61 8.81 -6.17
N ALA A 535 -30.49 9.49 -5.98
CA ALA A 535 -29.29 9.30 -6.76
C ALA A 535 -28.76 7.87 -6.65
N ALA A 536 -28.81 7.27 -5.47
CA ALA A 536 -28.43 5.89 -5.23
C ALA A 536 -29.30 4.91 -6.04
N ARG A 537 -30.62 5.11 -6.05
CA ARG A 537 -31.60 4.29 -6.84
C ARG A 537 -31.46 4.51 -8.34
N ALA A 538 -31.30 5.75 -8.76
CA ALA A 538 -31.22 6.11 -10.18
C ALA A 538 -29.89 5.73 -10.84
N GLY A 539 -28.88 5.34 -10.09
CA GLY A 539 -27.56 5.03 -10.66
C GLY A 539 -26.73 6.27 -11.03
N THR A 540 -27.10 7.46 -10.58
CA THR A 540 -26.36 8.70 -10.82
C THR A 540 -25.20 8.86 -9.82
N ASN A 541 -24.22 9.70 -10.16
CA ASN A 541 -23.03 9.93 -9.34
C ASN A 541 -23.39 10.50 -7.96
N LEU A 542 -22.88 9.89 -6.89
CA LEU A 542 -23.25 10.20 -5.51
C LEU A 542 -22.52 11.40 -4.90
N VAL A 543 -21.37 11.81 -5.45
CA VAL A 543 -20.53 12.85 -4.82
C VAL A 543 -21.23 14.19 -4.75
N GLY A 544 -21.89 14.64 -5.80
CA GLY A 544 -22.63 15.91 -5.82
C GLY A 544 -23.75 15.96 -4.78
N PRO A 545 -24.67 14.98 -4.75
CA PRO A 545 -25.71 14.88 -3.71
C PRO A 545 -25.14 14.82 -2.29
N CYS A 546 -24.07 14.06 -2.04
CA CYS A 546 -23.41 14.03 -0.73
C CYS A 546 -22.82 15.39 -0.37
N LEU A 547 -22.19 16.10 -1.31
CA LEU A 547 -21.63 17.44 -1.07
C LEU A 547 -22.72 18.45 -0.68
N ALA A 548 -23.85 18.41 -1.37
CA ALA A 548 -24.98 19.26 -1.03
C ALA A 548 -25.53 18.97 0.38
N ALA A 549 -25.60 17.69 0.76
CA ALA A 549 -26.06 17.29 2.09
C ALA A 549 -25.06 17.65 3.21
N VAL A 550 -23.77 17.49 2.95
CA VAL A 550 -22.69 17.91 3.88
C VAL A 550 -22.76 19.42 4.15
N LYS A 551 -23.02 20.24 3.14
CA LYS A 551 -23.13 21.69 3.28
C LYS A 551 -24.30 22.16 4.14
N VAL A 552 -25.33 21.33 4.31
CA VAL A 552 -26.43 21.56 5.26
C VAL A 552 -26.27 20.80 6.57
N TYR A 553 -25.05 20.30 6.82
CA TYR A 553 -24.64 19.57 8.04
C TYR A 553 -25.34 18.22 8.25
N ALA A 554 -25.66 17.49 7.18
CA ALA A 554 -25.90 16.05 7.31
C ALA A 554 -24.65 15.36 7.88
N THR A 555 -24.85 14.43 8.82
CA THR A 555 -23.74 13.73 9.44
C THR A 555 -23.21 12.59 8.57
N HIS A 556 -22.04 12.11 8.90
CA HIS A 556 -21.39 10.99 8.22
C HIS A 556 -22.29 9.73 8.25
N GLY A 557 -22.79 9.37 9.43
CA GLY A 557 -23.66 8.21 9.61
C GLY A 557 -25.00 8.37 8.88
N GLU A 558 -25.65 9.55 8.93
CA GLU A 558 -26.92 9.80 8.23
C GLU A 558 -26.78 9.60 6.71
N LEU A 559 -25.66 10.03 6.11
CA LEU A 559 -25.39 9.84 4.70
C LEU A 559 -25.14 8.37 4.36
N CYS A 560 -24.39 7.65 5.20
CA CYS A 560 -24.17 6.22 5.05
C CYS A 560 -25.47 5.43 5.20
N ASP A 561 -26.34 5.81 6.15
CA ASP A 561 -27.65 5.17 6.35
C ASP A 561 -28.57 5.38 5.16
N ALA A 562 -28.57 6.59 4.57
CA ALA A 562 -29.32 6.85 3.35
C ALA A 562 -28.89 5.96 2.18
N MET A 563 -27.59 5.61 2.10
CA MET A 563 -27.09 4.65 1.12
C MET A 563 -27.38 3.19 1.51
N ARG A 564 -27.29 2.82 2.80
CA ARG A 564 -27.65 1.48 3.32
C ARG A 564 -29.10 1.11 3.00
N GLU A 565 -30.02 2.04 3.11
CA GLU A 565 -31.43 1.83 2.76
C GLU A 565 -31.64 1.42 1.29
N VAL A 566 -30.72 1.79 0.41
CA VAL A 566 -30.83 1.50 -1.03
C VAL A 566 -29.99 0.29 -1.44
N PHE A 567 -28.77 0.21 -0.94
CA PHE A 567 -27.80 -0.82 -1.37
C PHE A 567 -27.81 -2.08 -0.48
N GLY A 568 -28.41 -1.99 0.72
CA GLY A 568 -28.27 -3.03 1.73
C GLY A 568 -26.92 -3.00 2.43
N VAL A 569 -26.72 -3.96 3.31
CA VAL A 569 -25.49 -4.17 4.07
C VAL A 569 -24.87 -5.50 3.64
N HIS A 570 -23.56 -5.50 3.44
CA HIS A 570 -22.83 -6.74 3.18
C HIS A 570 -22.63 -7.52 4.49
N HIS A 571 -22.95 -8.79 4.45
CA HIS A 571 -22.62 -9.72 5.52
C HIS A 571 -21.67 -10.78 4.96
N ALA A 572 -20.51 -10.94 5.60
CA ALA A 572 -19.63 -12.05 5.23
C ALA A 572 -20.37 -13.38 5.50
N ASP A 573 -20.41 -14.27 4.52
CA ASP A 573 -20.96 -15.60 4.70
C ASP A 573 -20.17 -16.32 5.79
N SER A 574 -20.87 -16.93 6.76
CA SER A 574 -20.27 -17.68 7.87
C SER A 574 -19.39 -18.86 7.40
N GLN A 575 -19.51 -19.27 6.15
CA GLN A 575 -18.66 -20.29 5.53
C GLN A 575 -17.29 -19.76 5.08
N THR A 576 -17.14 -18.42 4.90
CA THR A 576 -15.85 -17.79 4.55
C THR A 576 -15.13 -17.26 5.79
N ALA A 577 -15.82 -17.08 6.90
CA ALA A 577 -15.26 -16.59 8.17
C ALA A 577 -14.63 -17.70 9.06
N GLY A 578 -14.64 -18.93 8.60
CA GLY A 578 -14.22 -20.10 9.38
C GLY A 578 -13.01 -20.82 8.77
N VAL A 579 -11.86 -20.12 8.66
CA VAL A 579 -10.55 -20.77 8.45
C VAL A 579 -9.56 -20.23 9.45
#